data_daabdcc908a7978e60a7e4dad14bab87
#
_entry.id   daabdcc908a7978e60a7e4dad14bab87
#
_cell.length_a   1.000
_cell.length_b   1.000
_cell.length_c   1.000
_cell.angle_alpha   90.00
_cell.angle_beta   90.00
_cell.angle_gamma   90.00
#
_symmetry.space_group_name_H-M   'P 1'
#
loop_
_entity.id
_entity.type
_entity.pdbx_description
1 polymer ?
#
loop_
_entity_poly.entity_id
_entity_poly.type
_entity_poly.pdbx_seq_one_letter_code
_entity_poly.pdbx_strand_id
1 'polypeptide(L)'
;MAKRKHHTEEEIIRILKEAENGMPVADLLRQYNISQGTYYRWKGIYSGMQVNELKRLKELEKENARLKKLVAEQALDIDILKDVNSKNW
;
A
#
# COMPACT_ATOMS: atom_id res chain seq x y z
N MET A 1 24.79 13.45 -12.04
CA MET A 1 23.94 13.48 -10.86
C MET A 1 23.25 12.12 -10.67
N ALA A 2 23.51 11.49 -9.57
CA ALA A 2 22.94 10.20 -9.32
C ALA A 2 21.49 10.36 -8.85
N LYS A 3 20.56 9.97 -9.67
CA LYS A 3 19.17 9.90 -9.23
C LYS A 3 18.99 8.63 -8.43
N ARG A 4 18.36 8.75 -7.27
CA ARG A 4 17.94 7.58 -6.54
C ARG A 4 16.97 6.79 -7.40
N LYS A 5 17.31 5.54 -7.61
CA LYS A 5 16.44 4.65 -8.32
C LYS A 5 15.35 4.21 -7.36
N HIS A 6 14.14 4.64 -7.63
CA HIS A 6 12.99 4.19 -6.86
C HIS A 6 12.38 2.98 -7.56
N HIS A 7 12.17 1.94 -6.79
CA HIS A 7 11.50 0.75 -7.30
C HIS A 7 10.02 0.82 -6.98
N THR A 8 9.19 0.44 -7.93
CA THR A 8 7.76 0.32 -7.68
C THR A 8 7.49 -0.86 -6.76
N GLU A 9 6.34 -0.87 -6.12
CA GLU A 9 5.99 -1.98 -5.24
C GLU A 9 5.93 -3.30 -6.00
N GLU A 10 5.49 -3.26 -7.25
CA GLU A 10 5.49 -4.45 -8.11
C GLU A 10 6.91 -4.97 -8.35
N GLU A 11 7.86 -4.07 -8.61
CA GLU A 11 9.25 -4.44 -8.78
C GLU A 11 9.82 -5.04 -7.50
N ILE A 12 9.49 -4.46 -6.35
CA ILE A 12 9.93 -4.96 -5.05
C ILE A 12 9.46 -6.39 -4.84
N ILE A 13 8.21 -6.67 -5.14
CA ILE A 13 7.67 -8.03 -5.01
C ILE A 13 8.37 -8.99 -5.95
N ARG A 14 8.67 -8.58 -7.18
CA ARG A 14 9.41 -9.41 -8.12
C ARG A 14 10.83 -9.70 -7.64
N ILE A 15 11.50 -8.70 -7.08
CA ILE A 15 12.83 -8.87 -6.52
C ILE A 15 12.81 -9.89 -5.38
N LEU A 16 11.84 -9.77 -4.48
CA LEU A 16 11.69 -10.70 -3.36
C LEU A 16 11.41 -12.12 -3.86
N LYS A 17 10.63 -12.24 -4.93
CA LYS A 17 10.35 -13.54 -5.53
C LYS A 17 11.59 -14.19 -6.12
N GLU A 18 12.47 -13.41 -6.71
CA GLU A 18 13.73 -13.95 -7.23
C GLU A 18 14.57 -14.56 -6.10
N ALA A 19 14.55 -13.93 -4.93
CA ALA A 19 15.22 -14.48 -3.76
C ALA A 19 14.58 -15.78 -3.31
N GLU A 20 13.26 -15.85 -3.31
CA GLU A 20 12.52 -17.07 -2.96
C GLU A 20 12.81 -18.20 -3.95
N ASN A 21 13.06 -17.87 -5.21
CA ASN A 21 13.36 -18.85 -6.26
C ASN A 21 14.82 -19.26 -6.27
N GLY A 22 15.61 -18.81 -5.31
CA GLY A 22 16.96 -19.31 -5.10
C GLY A 22 18.09 -18.37 -5.47
N MET A 23 17.79 -17.15 -5.94
CA MET A 23 18.86 -16.20 -6.24
C MET A 23 19.51 -15.73 -4.95
N PRO A 24 20.87 -15.79 -4.84
CA PRO A 24 21.55 -15.31 -3.63
C PRO A 24 21.25 -13.82 -3.37
N VAL A 25 21.04 -13.49 -2.11
CA VAL A 25 20.72 -12.12 -1.71
C VAL A 25 21.82 -11.15 -2.14
N ALA A 26 23.09 -11.53 -1.98
CA ALA A 26 24.21 -10.67 -2.38
C ALA A 26 24.15 -10.29 -3.86
N ASP A 27 23.76 -11.23 -4.70
CA ASP A 27 23.62 -10.99 -6.16
C ASP A 27 22.44 -10.06 -6.43
N LEU A 28 21.34 -10.23 -5.73
CA LEU A 28 20.18 -9.35 -5.84
C LEU A 28 20.53 -7.92 -5.47
N LEU A 29 21.25 -7.73 -4.38
CA LEU A 29 21.65 -6.39 -3.93
C LEU A 29 22.48 -5.69 -4.99
N ARG A 30 23.38 -6.43 -5.63
CA ARG A 30 24.21 -5.88 -6.69
C ARG A 30 23.43 -5.61 -7.96
N GLN A 31 22.61 -6.55 -8.38
CA GLN A 31 21.84 -6.46 -9.61
C GLN A 31 20.90 -5.27 -9.60
N TYR A 32 20.20 -5.04 -8.49
CA TYR A 32 19.21 -3.99 -8.36
C TYR A 32 19.71 -2.75 -7.64
N ASN A 33 20.99 -2.75 -7.25
CA ASN A 33 21.63 -1.63 -6.59
C ASN A 33 20.87 -1.17 -5.35
N ILE A 34 20.57 -2.11 -4.47
CA ILE A 34 19.87 -1.86 -3.22
C ILE A 34 20.74 -2.26 -2.04
N SER A 35 20.50 -1.62 -0.89
CA SER A 35 21.22 -1.93 0.32
C SER A 35 20.61 -3.15 1.02
N GLN A 36 21.39 -3.79 1.87
CA GLN A 36 20.92 -4.90 2.67
C GLN A 36 19.75 -4.48 3.57
N GLY A 37 19.85 -3.30 4.17
CA GLY A 37 18.77 -2.77 5.01
C GLY A 37 17.47 -2.57 4.25
N THR A 38 17.57 -2.05 3.04
CA THR A 38 16.41 -1.87 2.17
C THR A 38 15.76 -3.22 1.85
N TYR A 39 16.58 -4.20 1.48
CA TYR A 39 16.08 -5.54 1.16
C TYR A 39 15.31 -6.16 2.32
N TYR A 40 15.88 -6.12 3.51
CA TYR A 40 15.22 -6.72 4.69
C TYR A 40 13.98 -5.96 5.10
N ARG A 41 13.96 -4.63 4.92
CA ARG A 41 12.75 -3.84 5.16
C ARG A 41 11.64 -4.25 4.20
N TRP A 42 11.97 -4.41 2.92
CA TRP A 42 11.01 -4.87 1.92
C TRP A 42 10.49 -6.27 2.24
N LYS A 43 11.38 -7.13 2.65
CA LYS A 43 11.01 -8.50 3.02
C LYS A 43 10.00 -8.51 4.16
N GLY A 44 10.16 -7.64 5.14
CA GLY A 44 9.20 -7.53 6.24
C GLY A 44 7.85 -7.01 5.81
N ILE A 45 7.81 -6.12 4.83
CA ILE A 45 6.56 -5.50 4.38
C ILE A 45 5.83 -6.36 3.35
N TYR A 46 6.56 -6.93 2.39
CA TYR A 46 5.96 -7.56 1.22
C TYR A 46 6.15 -9.07 1.13
N SER A 47 6.76 -9.70 2.13
CA SER A 47 7.06 -11.13 2.08
C SER A 47 5.79 -11.95 1.85
N GLY A 48 5.85 -12.87 0.90
CA GLY A 48 4.72 -13.72 0.55
C GLY A 48 3.64 -13.08 -0.30
N MET A 49 3.77 -11.79 -0.60
CA MET A 49 2.77 -11.07 -1.38
C MET A 49 3.00 -11.28 -2.87
N GLN A 50 1.92 -11.43 -3.61
CA GLN A 50 1.94 -11.49 -5.07
C GLN A 50 1.57 -10.13 -5.65
N VAL A 51 1.98 -9.87 -6.91
CA VAL A 51 1.67 -8.60 -7.56
C VAL A 51 0.16 -8.35 -7.63
N ASN A 52 -0.60 -9.39 -7.96
CA ASN A 52 -2.05 -9.27 -8.01
C ASN A 52 -2.67 -9.04 -6.63
N GLU A 53 -2.08 -9.60 -5.59
CA GLU A 53 -2.53 -9.37 -4.22
C GLU A 53 -2.26 -7.93 -3.78
N LEU A 54 -1.11 -7.39 -4.17
CA LEU A 54 -0.79 -5.99 -3.92
C LEU A 54 -1.80 -5.06 -4.59
N LYS A 55 -2.12 -5.31 -5.85
CA LYS A 55 -3.10 -4.51 -6.58
C LYS A 55 -4.46 -4.56 -5.89
N ARG A 56 -4.86 -5.75 -5.48
CA ARG A 56 -6.13 -5.93 -4.78
C ARG A 56 -6.14 -5.21 -3.44
N LEU A 57 -5.05 -5.30 -2.70
CA LEU A 57 -4.95 -4.61 -1.42
C LEU A 57 -5.07 -3.09 -1.60
N LYS A 58 -4.40 -2.54 -2.59
CA LYS A 58 -4.48 -1.12 -2.89
C LYS A 58 -5.88 -0.68 -3.29
N GLU A 59 -6.55 -1.49 -4.08
CA GLU A 59 -7.95 -1.22 -4.45
C GLU A 59 -8.86 -1.23 -3.23
N LEU A 60 -8.67 -2.20 -2.34
CA LEU A 60 -9.45 -2.30 -1.11
C LEU A 60 -9.17 -1.13 -0.17
N GLU A 61 -7.93 -0.72 -0.05
CA GLU A 61 -7.58 0.46 0.76
C GLU A 61 -8.24 1.72 0.23
N LYS A 62 -8.21 1.90 -1.08
CA LYS A 62 -8.83 3.03 -1.74
C LYS A 62 -10.35 3.02 -1.53
N GLU A 63 -10.98 1.88 -1.72
CA GLU A 63 -12.41 1.73 -1.52
C GLU A 63 -12.79 1.96 -0.06
N ASN A 64 -11.98 1.46 0.87
CA ASN A 64 -12.21 1.66 2.29
C ASN A 64 -12.16 3.15 2.66
N ALA A 65 -11.17 3.88 2.14
CA ALA A 65 -11.07 5.32 2.37
C ALA A 65 -12.28 6.05 1.81
N ARG A 66 -12.74 5.68 0.62
CA ARG A 66 -13.92 6.26 -0.01
C ARG A 66 -15.18 6.00 0.82
N LEU A 67 -15.34 4.77 1.28
CA LEU A 67 -16.49 4.39 2.11
C LEU A 67 -16.49 5.14 3.45
N LYS A 68 -15.34 5.27 4.07
CA LYS A 68 -15.23 6.03 5.33
C LYS A 68 -15.63 7.48 5.14
N LYS A 69 -15.22 8.08 4.03
CA LYS A 69 -15.59 9.45 3.70
C LYS A 69 -17.11 9.58 3.51
N LEU A 70 -17.71 8.65 2.76
CA LEU A 70 -19.15 8.65 2.53
C LEU A 70 -19.94 8.49 3.84
N VAL A 71 -19.50 7.60 4.71
CA VAL A 71 -20.15 7.40 6.01
C VAL A 71 -20.06 8.66 6.86
N ALA A 72 -18.90 9.31 6.86
CA ALA A 72 -18.72 10.56 7.60
C ALA A 72 -19.64 11.68 7.08
N GLU A 73 -19.76 11.80 5.75
CA GLU A 73 -20.66 12.78 5.13
C GLU A 73 -22.11 12.49 5.47
N GLN A 74 -22.53 11.23 5.42
CA GLN A 74 -23.90 10.85 5.78
C GLN A 74 -24.20 11.10 7.25
N ALA A 75 -23.25 10.83 8.13
CA ALA A 75 -23.43 11.10 9.55
C ALA A 75 -23.60 12.60 9.81
N LEU A 76 -22.82 13.43 9.14
CA LEU A 76 -22.94 14.88 9.24
C LEU A 76 -24.30 15.36 8.72
N ASP A 77 -24.76 14.83 7.59
CA ASP A 77 -26.05 15.17 7.02
C ASP A 77 -27.19 14.80 7.97
N ILE A 78 -27.11 13.66 8.62
CA ILE A 78 -28.10 13.23 9.60
C ILE A 78 -28.13 14.19 10.78
N ASP A 79 -26.97 14.60 11.29
CA ASP A 79 -26.89 15.55 12.40
C ASP A 79 -27.50 16.89 12.03
N ILE A 80 -27.25 17.39 10.83
CA ILE A 80 -27.84 18.63 10.33
C ILE A 80 -29.35 18.50 10.26
N LEU A 81 -29.86 17.40 9.73
CA LEU A 81 -31.29 17.16 9.63
C LEU A 81 -31.95 17.09 11.00
N LYS A 82 -31.30 16.47 11.97
CA LYS A 82 -31.81 16.41 13.33
C LYS A 82 -31.89 17.80 13.93
N ASP A 83 -30.88 18.63 13.74
CA ASP A 83 -30.87 20.01 14.24
C ASP A 83 -32.01 20.79 13.64
N VAL A 84 -32.23 20.69 12.35
CA VAL A 84 -33.33 21.37 11.66
C VAL A 84 -34.67 20.91 12.26
N ASN A 85 -34.85 19.61 12.39
CA ASN A 85 -36.10 19.06 12.95
C ASN A 85 -36.33 19.50 14.41
N SER A 86 -35.27 19.56 15.22
CA SER A 86 -35.41 19.97 16.60
C SER A 86 -35.77 21.45 16.72
N LYS A 87 -35.44 22.26 15.75
CA LYS A 87 -35.78 23.69 15.71
C LYS A 87 -37.10 23.98 15.00
N ASN A 88 -37.67 22.97 14.41
CA ASN A 88 -38.92 23.10 13.67
C ASN A 88 -40.08 22.81 14.60
N TRP A 89 -40.67 23.85 15.13
CA TRP A 89 -41.82 23.78 16.02
C TRP A 89 -43.12 24.15 15.33
#